data_875f21c3c3593bb0c9957319ad3ed245
#
_entry.id   875f21c3c3593bb0c9957319ad3ed245
#
_cell.length_a   1.000
_cell.length_b   1.000
_cell.length_c   1.000
_cell.angle_alpha   90.00
_cell.angle_beta   90.00
_cell.angle_gamma   90.00
#
_symmetry.space_group_name_H-M   'P 1'
#
loop_
_entity.id
_entity.type
_entity.pdbx_description
1 polymer ?
#
loop_
_entity_poly.entity_id
_entity_poly.type
_entity_poly.pdbx_seq_one_letter_code
_entity_poly.pdbx_strand_id
1 'polypeptide(L)'
;MLKQADIVVTNPPFSLFREYVAQLVEHGKKFLVIGNMQAITYNEVFPLIKADKLWMGVTIHSGDREFRVPDYYPLNAAGSRVDENGVKYIRVKGVRWWTNLDHGRRHEKLPLMTMADNIKFSKHKEVRGIGYETYCNFDALEVPFTDAIPSDFDGIMGVPITFLDKYDPDQFEIIANGDDRDEMEALGVPPLGPEYVGNAGRRKVGVPSTKKAAYKRLFIRHRTKATKGKKK
;
A
#
# COMPACT_ATOMS: atom_id res chain seq x y z
N MET A 1 -20.76 7.99 -23.29
CA MET A 1 -19.29 7.84 -23.30
C MET A 1 -18.81 6.59 -22.56
N LEU A 2 -19.06 6.41 -21.26
CA LEU A 2 -18.54 5.24 -20.52
C LEU A 2 -18.96 3.89 -21.14
N LYS A 3 -20.20 3.76 -21.60
CA LYS A 3 -20.72 2.54 -22.25
C LYS A 3 -20.02 2.17 -23.55
N GLN A 4 -19.40 3.13 -24.23
CA GLN A 4 -18.77 2.96 -25.55
C GLN A 4 -17.26 2.68 -25.46
N ALA A 5 -16.64 2.92 -24.29
CA ALA A 5 -15.22 2.68 -24.10
C ALA A 5 -14.93 1.25 -23.70
N ASP A 6 -13.95 0.61 -24.31
CA ASP A 6 -13.41 -0.67 -23.89
C ASP A 6 -12.42 -0.50 -22.75
N ILE A 7 -11.55 0.49 -22.85
CA ILE A 7 -10.54 0.85 -21.86
C ILE A 7 -10.63 2.33 -21.57
N VAL A 8 -10.60 2.70 -20.29
CA VAL A 8 -10.60 4.09 -19.83
C VAL A 8 -9.20 4.48 -19.33
N VAL A 9 -8.55 5.42 -20.01
CA VAL A 9 -7.25 5.97 -19.60
C VAL A 9 -7.41 7.44 -19.29
N THR A 10 -7.18 7.85 -18.03
CA THR A 10 -7.45 9.24 -17.65
C THR A 10 -6.74 9.65 -16.35
N ASN A 11 -6.70 10.96 -16.12
CA ASN A 11 -6.28 11.59 -14.87
C ASN A 11 -7.49 12.32 -14.27
N PRO A 12 -8.33 11.64 -13.46
CA PRO A 12 -9.47 12.28 -12.82
C PRO A 12 -9.00 13.22 -11.69
N PRO A 13 -9.82 14.23 -11.30
CA PRO A 13 -9.58 14.96 -10.07
C PRO A 13 -9.45 14.00 -8.88
N PHE A 14 -8.41 14.13 -8.05
CA PHE A 14 -8.16 13.22 -6.94
C PHE A 14 -9.29 13.21 -5.90
N SER A 15 -10.02 14.32 -5.78
CA SER A 15 -11.21 14.41 -4.93
C SER A 15 -12.36 13.50 -5.38
N LEU A 16 -12.43 13.15 -6.66
CA LEU A 16 -13.46 12.30 -7.24
C LEU A 16 -12.97 10.86 -7.52
N PHE A 17 -11.74 10.55 -7.13
CA PHE A 17 -11.10 9.29 -7.46
C PHE A 17 -11.89 8.06 -6.98
N ARG A 18 -12.45 8.11 -5.76
CA ARG A 18 -13.22 7.02 -5.16
C ARG A 18 -14.45 6.67 -5.97
N GLU A 19 -15.27 7.68 -6.20
CA GLU A 19 -16.52 7.54 -6.95
C GLU A 19 -16.25 7.13 -8.39
N TYR A 20 -15.19 7.65 -8.97
CA TYR A 20 -14.81 7.34 -10.35
C TYR A 20 -14.38 5.89 -10.52
N VAL A 21 -13.52 5.37 -9.63
CA VAL A 21 -13.11 3.96 -9.64
C VAL A 21 -14.31 3.05 -9.39
N ALA A 22 -15.19 3.39 -8.45
CA ALA A 22 -16.41 2.64 -8.18
C ALA A 22 -17.29 2.52 -9.44
N GLN A 23 -17.51 3.62 -10.16
CA GLN A 23 -18.24 3.61 -11.43
C GLN A 23 -17.58 2.73 -12.51
N LEU A 24 -16.24 2.79 -12.64
CA LEU A 24 -15.53 1.98 -13.62
C LEU A 24 -15.70 0.48 -13.34
N VAL A 25 -15.63 0.10 -12.07
CA VAL A 25 -15.80 -1.29 -11.63
C VAL A 25 -17.26 -1.75 -11.82
N GLU A 26 -18.24 -0.94 -11.41
CA GLU A 26 -19.68 -1.21 -11.59
C GLU A 26 -20.04 -1.44 -13.07
N HIS A 27 -19.44 -0.66 -13.96
CA HIS A 27 -19.66 -0.79 -15.40
C HIS A 27 -18.74 -1.83 -16.07
N GLY A 28 -17.99 -2.62 -15.30
CA GLY A 28 -17.10 -3.68 -15.80
C GLY A 28 -16.00 -3.18 -16.74
N LYS A 29 -15.58 -1.92 -16.59
CA LYS A 29 -14.58 -1.31 -17.49
C LYS A 29 -13.17 -1.74 -17.14
N LYS A 30 -12.34 -1.91 -18.15
CA LYS A 30 -10.89 -1.92 -18.03
C LYS A 30 -10.40 -0.48 -17.93
N PHE A 31 -9.40 -0.23 -17.10
CA PHE A 31 -8.94 1.14 -16.90
C PHE A 31 -7.48 1.24 -16.48
N LEU A 32 -6.91 2.42 -16.77
CA LEU A 32 -5.64 2.89 -16.25
C LEU A 32 -5.82 4.36 -15.85
N VAL A 33 -5.82 4.64 -14.55
CA VAL A 33 -6.14 5.96 -14.01
C VAL A 33 -5.07 6.45 -13.05
N ILE A 34 -4.81 7.76 -13.06
CA ILE A 34 -3.91 8.39 -12.09
C ILE A 34 -4.68 8.66 -10.80
N GLY A 35 -4.06 8.30 -9.68
CA GLY A 35 -4.58 8.58 -8.35
C GLY A 35 -3.45 8.74 -7.33
N ASN A 36 -3.82 8.98 -6.08
CA ASN A 36 -2.87 9.06 -4.98
C ASN A 36 -2.69 7.68 -4.33
N MET A 37 -1.48 7.37 -3.87
CA MET A 37 -1.20 6.13 -3.10
C MET A 37 -2.08 6.03 -1.84
N GLN A 38 -2.48 7.15 -1.26
CA GLN A 38 -3.37 7.15 -0.09
C GLN A 38 -4.76 6.53 -0.39
N ALA A 39 -5.13 6.37 -1.67
CA ALA A 39 -6.38 5.73 -2.07
C ALA A 39 -6.53 4.30 -1.52
N ILE A 40 -5.44 3.61 -1.22
CA ILE A 40 -5.43 2.31 -0.51
C ILE A 40 -6.22 2.35 0.82
N THR A 41 -6.32 3.51 1.47
CA THR A 41 -7.06 3.65 2.73
C THR A 41 -8.54 3.97 2.54
N TYR A 42 -9.05 4.01 1.32
CA TYR A 42 -10.45 4.31 1.03
C TYR A 42 -11.29 3.03 1.08
N ASN A 43 -12.46 3.12 1.71
CA ASN A 43 -13.37 1.99 1.88
C ASN A 43 -13.88 1.42 0.53
N GLU A 44 -13.92 2.26 -0.51
CA GLU A 44 -14.33 1.84 -1.86
C GLU A 44 -13.16 1.17 -2.64
N VAL A 45 -11.93 1.44 -2.27
CA VAL A 45 -10.72 1.03 -3.00
C VAL A 45 -10.07 -0.21 -2.39
N PHE A 46 -9.92 -0.24 -1.07
CA PHE A 46 -9.19 -1.33 -0.41
C PHE A 46 -9.83 -2.71 -0.62
N PRO A 47 -11.17 -2.88 -0.56
CA PRO A 47 -11.79 -4.17 -0.86
C PRO A 47 -11.51 -4.68 -2.28
N LEU A 48 -11.33 -3.77 -3.25
CA LEU A 48 -10.97 -4.16 -4.62
C LEU A 48 -9.52 -4.66 -4.71
N ILE A 49 -8.61 -4.04 -3.95
CA ILE A 49 -7.21 -4.48 -3.86
C ILE A 49 -7.15 -5.87 -3.21
N LYS A 50 -7.83 -6.04 -2.08
CA LYS A 50 -7.89 -7.30 -1.32
C LYS A 50 -8.52 -8.44 -2.14
N ALA A 51 -9.54 -8.11 -2.94
CA ALA A 51 -10.22 -9.06 -3.84
C ALA A 51 -9.49 -9.29 -5.17
N ASP A 52 -8.30 -8.72 -5.35
CA ASP A 52 -7.51 -8.84 -6.56
C ASP A 52 -8.23 -8.33 -7.81
N LYS A 53 -8.94 -7.20 -7.67
CA LYS A 53 -9.69 -6.52 -8.75
C LYS A 53 -9.12 -5.16 -9.12
N LEU A 54 -8.17 -4.65 -8.34
CA LEU A 54 -7.52 -3.37 -8.54
C LEU A 54 -6.09 -3.43 -8.01
N TRP A 55 -5.16 -2.90 -8.75
CA TRP A 55 -3.73 -2.86 -8.38
C TRP A 55 -3.01 -1.64 -8.94
N MET A 56 -1.76 -1.47 -8.56
CA MET A 56 -0.92 -0.39 -9.07
C MET A 56 -0.33 -0.74 -10.43
N GLY A 57 -0.23 0.25 -11.30
CA GLY A 57 0.38 0.10 -12.63
C GLY A 57 1.90 -0.02 -12.60
N VAL A 58 2.47 -0.32 -13.76
CA VAL A 58 3.89 -0.65 -13.93
C VAL A 58 4.85 0.50 -13.63
N THR A 59 4.41 1.75 -13.84
CA THR A 59 5.26 2.95 -13.69
C THR A 59 4.82 3.83 -12.52
N ILE A 60 5.65 4.81 -12.19
CA ILE A 60 5.42 5.74 -11.06
C ILE A 60 5.42 4.98 -9.71
N HIS A 61 6.56 4.36 -9.38
CA HIS A 61 6.72 3.59 -8.12
C HIS A 61 7.22 4.41 -6.94
N SER A 62 7.80 5.58 -7.20
CA SER A 62 8.35 6.42 -6.14
C SER A 62 8.39 7.89 -6.58
N GLY A 63 8.52 8.73 -5.58
CA GLY A 63 8.73 10.16 -5.76
C GLY A 63 7.45 10.94 -6.03
N ASP A 64 7.67 12.20 -6.11
CA ASP A 64 6.64 13.19 -6.37
C ASP A 64 6.60 13.48 -7.87
N ARG A 65 5.46 13.98 -8.35
CA ARG A 65 5.30 14.40 -9.75
C ARG A 65 4.99 15.88 -9.80
N GLU A 66 5.63 16.56 -10.74
CA GLU A 66 5.33 17.95 -11.06
C GLU A 66 4.29 18.00 -12.16
N PHE A 67 3.31 18.86 -11.96
CA PHE A 67 2.28 19.15 -12.95
C PHE A 67 2.32 20.63 -13.28
N ARG A 68 2.32 20.94 -14.57
CA ARG A 68 2.09 22.31 -15.04
C ARG A 68 0.66 22.70 -14.68
N VAL A 69 0.50 23.91 -14.16
CA VAL A 69 -0.81 24.47 -13.83
C VAL A 69 -1.03 25.79 -14.57
N PRO A 70 -2.30 26.20 -14.77
CA PRO A 70 -2.62 27.49 -15.37
C PRO A 70 -2.09 28.67 -14.56
N ASP A 71 -1.90 29.83 -15.21
CA ASP A 71 -1.31 31.00 -14.57
C ASP A 71 -2.13 31.57 -13.40
N TYR A 72 -3.44 31.34 -13.41
CA TYR A 72 -4.33 31.73 -12.30
C TYR A 72 -4.26 30.80 -11.10
N TYR A 73 -3.57 29.64 -11.20
CA TYR A 73 -3.52 28.66 -10.12
C TYR A 73 -2.69 29.19 -8.95
N PRO A 74 -3.22 29.11 -7.70
CA PRO A 74 -2.48 29.59 -6.52
C PRO A 74 -1.33 28.66 -6.17
N LEU A 75 -0.14 29.22 -5.94
CA LEU A 75 1.07 28.49 -5.57
C LEU A 75 1.24 28.40 -4.02
N ASN A 76 0.19 27.97 -3.32
CA ASN A 76 0.20 27.91 -1.85
C ASN A 76 0.73 26.58 -1.28
N ALA A 77 0.94 25.58 -2.15
CA ALA A 77 1.40 24.26 -1.72
C ALA A 77 2.93 24.20 -1.62
N ALA A 78 3.43 23.46 -0.63
CA ALA A 78 4.85 23.18 -0.51
C ALA A 78 5.36 22.45 -1.76
N GLY A 79 6.47 22.95 -2.34
CA GLY A 79 7.04 22.41 -3.57
C GLY A 79 6.42 22.99 -4.85
N SER A 80 5.64 24.08 -4.77
CA SER A 80 5.29 24.88 -5.93
C SER A 80 6.50 25.65 -6.42
N ARG A 81 6.62 25.82 -7.74
CA ARG A 81 7.67 26.65 -8.34
C ARG A 81 7.20 27.32 -9.63
N VAL A 82 7.92 28.35 -10.01
CA VAL A 82 7.85 29.00 -11.33
C VAL A 82 9.17 28.76 -12.01
N ASP A 83 9.19 28.34 -13.26
CA ASP A 83 10.42 28.20 -14.03
C ASP A 83 10.88 29.54 -14.61
N GLU A 84 12.03 29.52 -15.30
CA GLU A 84 12.64 30.71 -15.94
C GLU A 84 11.77 31.36 -17.03
N ASN A 85 10.80 30.62 -17.57
CA ASN A 85 9.84 31.08 -18.58
C ASN A 85 8.52 31.56 -17.96
N GLY A 86 8.43 31.64 -16.64
CA GLY A 86 7.23 32.03 -15.90
C GLY A 86 6.16 30.94 -15.80
N VAL A 87 6.45 29.69 -16.20
CA VAL A 87 5.50 28.59 -16.14
C VAL A 87 5.39 28.06 -14.72
N LYS A 88 4.16 27.93 -14.23
CA LYS A 88 3.85 27.47 -12.88
C LYS A 88 3.74 25.95 -12.79
N TYR A 89 4.33 25.38 -11.75
CA TYR A 89 4.28 23.96 -11.44
C TYR A 89 3.87 23.73 -10.01
N ILE A 90 3.09 22.67 -9.78
CA ILE A 90 2.80 22.12 -8.45
C ILE A 90 3.40 20.73 -8.33
N ARG A 91 3.88 20.40 -7.15
CA ARG A 91 4.43 19.09 -6.82
C ARG A 91 3.40 18.27 -6.05
N VAL A 92 2.99 17.14 -6.61
CA VAL A 92 2.02 16.24 -6.00
C VAL A 92 2.72 14.97 -5.53
N LYS A 93 2.59 14.70 -4.23
CA LYS A 93 3.19 13.51 -3.59
C LYS A 93 2.33 12.28 -3.77
N GLY A 94 2.99 11.12 -3.85
CA GLY A 94 2.30 9.83 -3.81
C GLY A 94 1.45 9.51 -5.04
N VAL A 95 1.74 10.13 -6.18
CA VAL A 95 1.03 9.84 -7.44
C VAL A 95 1.31 8.41 -7.87
N ARG A 96 0.26 7.68 -8.27
CA ARG A 96 0.32 6.30 -8.76
C ARG A 96 -0.63 6.10 -9.94
N TRP A 97 -0.27 5.15 -10.81
CA TRP A 97 -1.23 4.53 -11.70
C TRP A 97 -2.03 3.47 -10.94
N TRP A 98 -3.33 3.45 -11.16
CA TRP A 98 -4.26 2.44 -10.66
C TRP A 98 -4.93 1.76 -11.85
N THR A 99 -5.01 0.43 -11.84
CA THR A 99 -5.49 -0.33 -12.99
C THR A 99 -6.10 -1.66 -12.58
N ASN A 100 -6.95 -2.21 -13.45
CA ASN A 100 -7.38 -3.61 -13.45
C ASN A 100 -6.91 -4.34 -14.71
N LEU A 101 -5.99 -3.76 -15.47
CA LEU A 101 -5.29 -4.40 -16.57
C LEU A 101 -4.12 -5.19 -16.02
N ASP A 102 -4.05 -6.47 -16.35
CA ASP A 102 -2.93 -7.31 -15.95
C ASP A 102 -1.62 -6.87 -16.59
N HIS A 103 -0.51 -7.08 -15.89
CA HIS A 103 0.83 -6.75 -16.38
C HIS A 103 1.90 -7.63 -15.72
N GLY A 104 2.99 -7.91 -16.44
CA GLY A 104 4.04 -8.84 -16.01
C GLY A 104 4.65 -8.55 -14.65
N ARG A 105 4.85 -7.26 -14.30
CA ARG A 105 5.44 -6.87 -13.02
C ARG A 105 4.63 -7.31 -11.79
N ARG A 106 3.33 -7.50 -11.95
CA ARG A 106 2.45 -7.98 -10.88
C ARG A 106 2.73 -9.44 -10.50
N HIS A 107 3.37 -10.19 -11.40
CA HIS A 107 3.73 -11.60 -11.26
C HIS A 107 5.24 -11.78 -10.98
N GLU A 108 5.97 -10.69 -10.75
CA GLU A 108 7.37 -10.75 -10.36
C GLU A 108 7.48 -11.03 -8.86
N LYS A 109 7.98 -12.22 -8.54
CA LYS A 109 8.21 -12.59 -7.13
C LYS A 109 9.20 -11.64 -6.48
N LEU A 110 8.82 -11.15 -5.31
CA LEU A 110 9.72 -10.37 -4.47
C LEU A 110 10.84 -11.29 -3.95
N PRO A 111 12.12 -11.01 -4.26
CA PRO A 111 13.23 -11.76 -3.71
C PRO A 111 13.38 -11.46 -2.21
N LEU A 112 13.38 -12.50 -1.39
CA LEU A 112 13.37 -12.37 0.07
C LEU A 112 14.48 -13.21 0.67
N MET A 113 15.08 -12.70 1.74
CA MET A 113 15.98 -13.42 2.63
C MET A 113 15.19 -14.13 3.74
N THR A 114 15.79 -15.13 4.37
CA THR A 114 15.25 -15.70 5.61
C THR A 114 15.27 -14.66 6.74
N MET A 115 14.53 -14.92 7.82
CA MET A 115 14.58 -14.06 9.01
C MET A 115 16.01 -13.94 9.55
N ALA A 116 16.72 -15.06 9.65
CA ALA A 116 18.10 -15.10 10.10
C ALA A 116 19.05 -14.30 9.20
N ASP A 117 18.89 -14.40 7.88
CA ASP A 117 19.70 -13.63 6.91
C ASP A 117 19.39 -12.15 6.96
N ASN A 118 18.12 -11.78 7.12
CA ASN A 118 17.74 -10.37 7.31
C ASN A 118 18.40 -9.76 8.55
N ILE A 119 18.39 -10.48 9.68
CA ILE A 119 19.04 -10.03 10.91
C ILE A 119 20.54 -9.87 10.69
N LYS A 120 21.17 -10.73 9.92
CA LYS A 120 22.62 -10.72 9.69
C LYS A 120 23.05 -9.73 8.62
N PHE A 121 22.32 -9.62 7.51
CA PHE A 121 22.79 -8.98 6.29
C PHE A 121 21.92 -7.81 5.81
N SER A 122 20.77 -7.52 6.43
CA SER A 122 19.93 -6.42 5.98
C SER A 122 20.71 -5.12 5.88
N LYS A 123 20.43 -4.34 4.83
CA LYS A 123 20.93 -2.96 4.70
C LYS A 123 20.31 -2.01 5.72
N HIS A 124 19.15 -2.40 6.28
CA HIS A 124 18.38 -1.60 7.24
C HIS A 124 18.89 -1.84 8.65
N LYS A 125 19.39 -0.79 9.29
CA LYS A 125 19.92 -0.84 10.66
C LYS A 125 18.84 -1.18 11.71
N GLU A 126 17.58 -0.93 11.39
CA GLU A 126 16.41 -1.23 12.22
C GLU A 126 16.13 -2.73 12.30
N VAL A 127 16.69 -3.53 11.39
CA VAL A 127 16.55 -4.98 11.33
C VAL A 127 17.89 -5.67 11.61
N ARG A 128 18.96 -5.15 11.01
CA ARG A 128 20.30 -5.76 11.10
C ARG A 128 20.83 -5.72 12.54
N GLY A 129 21.07 -6.91 13.10
CA GLY A 129 21.58 -7.09 14.47
C GLY A 129 20.53 -6.90 15.57
N ILE A 130 19.30 -6.49 15.21
CA ILE A 130 18.21 -6.22 16.16
C ILE A 130 17.12 -7.29 16.06
N GLY A 131 16.70 -7.61 14.83
CA GLY A 131 15.59 -8.51 14.54
C GLY A 131 14.27 -7.79 14.33
N TYR A 132 13.17 -8.49 14.64
CA TYR A 132 11.81 -8.02 14.43
C TYR A 132 11.05 -7.97 15.74
N GLU A 133 10.10 -7.07 15.85
CA GLU A 133 9.20 -6.98 16.99
C GLU A 133 7.82 -7.54 16.63
N THR A 134 7.09 -8.05 17.61
CA THR A 134 5.66 -8.31 17.52
C THR A 134 4.90 -7.13 18.09
N TYR A 135 3.75 -6.77 17.50
CA TYR A 135 2.93 -5.69 18.01
C TYR A 135 2.40 -6.01 19.41
N CYS A 136 2.23 -4.98 20.24
CA CYS A 136 1.81 -5.16 21.63
C CYS A 136 0.37 -5.68 21.79
N ASN A 137 -0.48 -5.41 20.80
CA ASN A 137 -1.92 -5.69 20.82
C ASN A 137 -2.39 -6.55 19.64
N PHE A 138 -1.48 -7.13 18.87
CA PHE A 138 -1.83 -7.99 17.74
C PHE A 138 -0.70 -9.00 17.47
N ASP A 139 -1.06 -10.26 17.30
CA ASP A 139 -0.09 -11.32 16.99
C ASP A 139 0.34 -11.24 15.52
N ALA A 140 1.15 -10.23 15.22
CA ALA A 140 1.72 -9.99 13.91
C ALA A 140 3.11 -9.37 14.03
N LEU A 141 3.98 -9.72 13.10
CA LEU A 141 5.36 -9.23 13.03
C LEU A 141 5.40 -7.82 12.44
N GLU A 142 6.08 -6.88 13.10
CA GLU A 142 6.39 -5.57 12.49
C GLU A 142 7.53 -5.72 11.50
N VAL A 143 7.27 -5.44 10.24
CA VAL A 143 8.26 -5.46 9.16
C VAL A 143 8.42 -4.04 8.63
N PRO A 144 9.47 -3.32 9.01
CA PRO A 144 9.60 -1.89 8.71
C PRO A 144 9.85 -1.57 7.23
N PHE A 145 10.36 -2.54 6.44
CA PHE A 145 10.71 -2.35 5.04
C PHE A 145 10.25 -3.54 4.18
N THR A 146 9.76 -3.27 2.99
CA THR A 146 9.27 -4.30 2.05
C THR A 146 10.33 -5.34 1.68
N ASP A 147 11.59 -4.94 1.55
CA ASP A 147 12.70 -5.83 1.22
C ASP A 147 13.31 -6.53 2.45
N ALA A 148 12.74 -6.30 3.63
CA ALA A 148 13.06 -7.04 4.85
C ALA A 148 11.95 -8.02 5.27
N ILE A 149 10.99 -8.31 4.41
CA ILE A 149 9.99 -9.37 4.65
C ILE A 149 10.72 -10.71 4.74
N PRO A 150 10.63 -11.46 5.86
CA PRO A 150 11.28 -12.76 5.99
C PRO A 150 10.56 -13.80 5.12
N SER A 151 11.33 -14.62 4.38
CA SER A 151 10.80 -15.64 3.48
C SER A 151 10.28 -16.90 4.19
N ASP A 152 10.64 -17.07 5.45
CA ASP A 152 10.42 -18.27 6.28
C ASP A 152 9.51 -18.01 7.50
N PHE A 153 8.74 -16.92 7.49
CA PHE A 153 7.77 -16.61 8.54
C PHE A 153 6.35 -16.87 8.05
N ASP A 154 5.64 -17.80 8.71
CA ASP A 154 4.30 -18.24 8.31
C ASP A 154 3.15 -17.41 8.92
N GLY A 155 3.46 -16.49 9.85
CA GLY A 155 2.48 -15.68 10.56
C GLY A 155 2.06 -14.42 9.76
N ILE A 156 1.23 -13.61 10.41
CA ILE A 156 0.82 -12.31 9.87
C ILE A 156 1.95 -11.30 10.05
N MET A 157 2.17 -10.49 9.02
CA MET A 157 3.19 -9.44 9.00
C MET A 157 2.57 -8.09 8.66
N GLY A 158 2.91 -7.05 9.44
CA GLY A 158 2.55 -5.68 9.13
C GLY A 158 3.64 -5.01 8.31
N VAL A 159 3.35 -4.70 7.06
CA VAL A 159 4.29 -4.10 6.10
C VAL A 159 3.89 -2.68 5.73
N PRO A 160 4.83 -1.81 5.30
CA PRO A 160 4.49 -0.48 4.79
C PRO A 160 3.55 -0.55 3.57
N ILE A 161 2.69 0.46 3.39
CA ILE A 161 1.78 0.53 2.23
C ILE A 161 2.52 0.53 0.88
N THR A 162 3.80 0.92 0.85
CA THR A 162 4.67 0.84 -0.33
C THR A 162 4.93 -0.59 -0.80
N PHE A 163 4.60 -1.60 0.00
CA PHE A 163 4.58 -3.00 -0.39
C PHE A 163 3.74 -3.25 -1.65
N LEU A 164 2.64 -2.50 -1.83
CA LEU A 164 1.78 -2.66 -3.01
C LEU A 164 2.47 -2.36 -4.34
N ASP A 165 3.54 -1.56 -4.34
CA ASP A 165 4.36 -1.33 -5.53
C ASP A 165 5.07 -2.62 -6.04
N LYS A 166 5.14 -3.65 -5.17
CA LYS A 166 5.83 -4.93 -5.41
C LYS A 166 4.97 -6.15 -5.05
N TYR A 167 3.69 -5.93 -4.87
CA TYR A 167 2.76 -6.99 -4.49
C TYR A 167 2.60 -8.01 -5.62
N ASP A 168 2.91 -9.26 -5.31
CA ASP A 168 2.62 -10.42 -6.13
C ASP A 168 1.51 -11.24 -5.44
N PRO A 169 0.30 -11.36 -6.07
CA PRO A 169 -0.82 -12.09 -5.48
C PRO A 169 -0.60 -13.61 -5.39
N ASP A 170 0.37 -14.16 -6.12
CA ASP A 170 0.75 -15.57 -6.01
C ASP A 170 1.72 -15.84 -4.85
N GLN A 171 2.42 -14.80 -4.39
CA GLN A 171 3.36 -14.89 -3.28
C GLN A 171 2.73 -14.53 -1.93
N PHE A 172 1.82 -13.56 -1.92
CA PHE A 172 1.23 -13.03 -0.69
C PHE A 172 -0.29 -12.97 -0.73
N GLU A 173 -0.87 -13.01 0.45
CA GLU A 173 -2.27 -12.69 0.72
C GLU A 173 -2.35 -11.40 1.52
N ILE A 174 -3.21 -10.47 1.12
CA ILE A 174 -3.52 -9.28 1.90
C ILE A 174 -4.63 -9.63 2.90
N ILE A 175 -4.34 -9.50 4.18
CA ILE A 175 -5.25 -9.83 5.28
C ILE A 175 -6.13 -8.63 5.63
N ALA A 176 -5.49 -7.46 5.89
CA ALA A 176 -6.21 -6.25 6.31
C ALA A 176 -5.42 -4.96 6.06
N ASN A 177 -6.16 -3.85 6.06
CA ASN A 177 -5.62 -2.50 6.16
C ASN A 177 -5.55 -2.10 7.64
N GLY A 178 -4.35 -1.90 8.17
CA GLY A 178 -4.14 -1.52 9.58
C GLY A 178 -4.65 -0.11 9.95
N ASP A 179 -5.08 0.70 8.98
CA ASP A 179 -5.74 1.97 9.22
C ASP A 179 -7.29 1.87 9.21
N ASP A 180 -7.83 0.74 8.76
CA ASP A 180 -9.26 0.50 8.75
C ASP A 180 -9.73 -0.05 10.10
N ARG A 181 -10.65 0.68 10.73
CA ARG A 181 -11.16 0.32 12.06
C ARG A 181 -11.93 -0.99 12.04
N ASP A 182 -12.78 -1.17 11.05
CA ASP A 182 -13.72 -2.30 11.00
C ASP A 182 -12.96 -3.59 10.67
N GLU A 183 -11.98 -3.53 9.77
CA GLU A 183 -11.08 -4.67 9.51
C GLU A 183 -10.23 -5.04 10.72
N MET A 184 -9.70 -4.05 11.45
CA MET A 184 -8.93 -4.31 12.67
C MET A 184 -9.80 -4.86 13.80
N GLU A 185 -11.05 -4.44 13.90
CA GLU A 185 -12.02 -5.00 14.83
C GLU A 185 -12.39 -6.43 14.48
N ALA A 186 -12.62 -6.71 13.19
CA ALA A 186 -12.90 -8.07 12.70
C ALA A 186 -11.73 -9.04 12.95
N LEU A 187 -10.49 -8.56 12.98
CA LEU A 187 -9.30 -9.33 13.38
C LEU A 187 -9.13 -9.45 14.90
N GLY A 188 -10.03 -8.88 15.69
CA GLY A 188 -9.95 -8.93 17.16
C GLY A 188 -8.87 -8.04 17.77
N VAL A 189 -8.34 -7.04 17.03
CA VAL A 189 -7.31 -6.13 17.55
C VAL A 189 -7.92 -5.19 18.57
N PRO A 190 -7.50 -5.22 19.86
CA PRO A 190 -8.00 -4.30 20.86
C PRO A 190 -7.48 -2.87 20.63
N PRO A 191 -8.18 -1.85 21.16
CA PRO A 191 -7.66 -0.48 21.16
C PRO A 191 -6.30 -0.39 21.85
N LEU A 192 -5.45 0.52 21.34
CA LEU A 192 -4.17 0.82 21.99
C LEU A 192 -4.37 1.45 23.37
N GLY A 193 -3.51 1.05 24.29
CA GLY A 193 -3.46 1.64 25.63
C GLY A 193 -3.01 3.11 25.63
N PRO A 194 -3.23 3.82 26.74
CA PRO A 194 -2.92 5.24 26.89
C PRO A 194 -1.43 5.55 26.81
N GLU A 195 -0.56 4.56 27.01
CA GLU A 195 0.89 4.68 26.89
C GLU A 195 1.38 4.88 25.44
N TYR A 196 0.51 4.68 24.43
CA TYR A 196 0.84 4.89 23.01
C TYR A 196 0.42 6.27 22.55
N VAL A 197 1.40 7.15 22.42
CA VAL A 197 1.21 8.58 22.13
C VAL A 197 0.37 8.82 20.87
N GLY A 198 -0.64 9.69 21.02
CA GLY A 198 -1.46 10.20 19.90
C GLY A 198 -2.50 9.23 19.34
N ASN A 199 -2.60 8.00 19.85
CA ASN A 199 -3.48 6.97 19.29
C ASN A 199 -4.23 6.15 20.36
N ALA A 200 -4.27 6.61 21.60
CA ALA A 200 -5.03 5.96 22.67
C ALA A 200 -6.50 5.76 22.25
N GLY A 201 -7.03 4.59 22.51
CA GLY A 201 -8.40 4.22 22.16
C GLY A 201 -8.65 3.91 20.67
N ARG A 202 -7.67 4.06 19.80
CA ARG A 202 -7.78 3.65 18.39
C ARG A 202 -7.39 2.18 18.23
N ARG A 203 -8.09 1.48 17.31
CA ARG A 203 -7.75 0.10 16.93
C ARG A 203 -6.59 0.09 15.92
N LYS A 204 -5.45 0.58 16.35
CA LYS A 204 -4.18 0.49 15.62
C LYS A 204 -3.24 -0.46 16.34
N VAL A 205 -2.23 -0.94 15.65
CA VAL A 205 -1.19 -1.77 16.25
C VAL A 205 -0.09 -0.91 16.84
N GLY A 206 0.41 -1.28 18.00
CA GLY A 206 1.46 -0.56 18.72
C GLY A 206 2.81 -1.24 18.59
N VAL A 207 3.85 -0.46 18.27
CA VAL A 207 5.23 -0.90 18.22
C VAL A 207 5.87 -0.73 19.61
N PRO A 208 6.24 -1.82 20.30
CA PRO A 208 6.68 -1.79 21.70
C PRO A 208 7.89 -0.90 21.95
N SER A 209 8.92 -0.98 21.11
CA SER A 209 10.17 -0.23 21.28
C SER A 209 9.99 1.28 21.19
N THR A 210 9.06 1.74 20.35
CA THR A 210 8.84 3.18 20.11
C THR A 210 7.71 3.77 20.94
N LYS A 211 6.85 2.93 21.54
CA LYS A 211 5.60 3.34 22.19
C LYS A 211 4.70 4.20 21.30
N LYS A 212 4.70 3.88 19.98
CA LYS A 212 3.89 4.57 18.98
C LYS A 212 3.00 3.58 18.23
N ALA A 213 1.88 4.07 17.71
CA ALA A 213 1.12 3.32 16.73
C ALA A 213 1.94 3.20 15.44
N ALA A 214 1.91 2.03 14.82
CA ALA A 214 2.53 1.84 13.52
C ALA A 214 1.88 2.74 12.47
N TYR A 215 2.70 3.38 11.63
CA TYR A 215 2.23 4.25 10.58
C TYR A 215 1.84 3.43 9.37
N LYS A 216 0.56 3.51 8.96
CA LYS A 216 0.00 2.92 7.75
C LYS A 216 0.59 1.55 7.37
N ARG A 217 0.02 0.50 7.95
CA ARG A 217 0.42 -0.88 7.68
C ARG A 217 -0.64 -1.61 6.87
N LEU A 218 -0.16 -2.46 5.97
CA LEU A 218 -0.94 -3.59 5.45
C LEU A 218 -0.55 -4.84 6.20
N PHE A 219 -1.53 -5.63 6.59
CA PHE A 219 -1.30 -6.96 7.12
C PHE A 219 -1.33 -7.97 5.98
N ILE A 220 -0.26 -8.73 5.87
CA ILE A 220 -0.06 -9.74 4.84
C ILE A 220 0.37 -11.06 5.44
N ARG A 221 0.26 -12.12 4.65
CA ARG A 221 0.81 -13.43 4.94
C ARG A 221 1.35 -14.04 3.67
N HIS A 222 2.38 -14.90 3.78
CA HIS A 222 2.80 -15.74 2.65
C HIS A 222 1.66 -16.65 2.22
N ARG A 223 1.46 -16.80 0.92
CA ARG A 223 0.60 -17.89 0.43
C ARG A 223 1.34 -19.21 0.59
N THR A 224 0.75 -20.12 1.33
CA THR A 224 1.23 -21.50 1.40
C THR A 224 1.16 -22.10 0.01
N LYS A 225 2.26 -22.61 -0.52
CA LYS A 225 2.22 -23.36 -1.79
C LYS A 225 1.25 -24.52 -1.56
N ALA A 226 0.10 -24.50 -2.26
CA ALA A 226 -0.75 -25.67 -2.29
C ALA A 226 0.12 -26.87 -2.67
N THR A 227 0.25 -27.82 -1.75
CA THR A 227 0.99 -29.05 -1.98
C THR A 227 0.33 -29.68 -3.21
N LYS A 228 0.99 -29.63 -4.38
CA LYS A 228 0.52 -30.36 -5.56
C LYS A 228 0.43 -31.81 -5.13
N GLY A 229 -0.77 -32.27 -4.85
CA GLY A 229 -1.03 -33.65 -4.51
C GLY A 229 -0.36 -34.50 -5.58
N LYS A 230 0.59 -35.34 -5.16
CA LYS A 230 1.13 -36.41 -5.99
C LYS A 230 -0.06 -37.23 -6.43
N LYS A 231 -0.51 -37.08 -7.65
CA LYS A 231 -1.34 -38.09 -8.31
C LYS A 231 -0.48 -39.36 -8.36
N LYS A 232 -0.87 -40.35 -7.56
CA LYS A 232 -0.44 -41.74 -7.73
C LYS A 232 -1.08 -42.30 -8.99
#